data_c72fca650d2563804d8c1c6fd2e75344
#
_entry.id   c72fca650d2563804d8c1c6fd2e75344
#
_cell.length_a   1.000
_cell.length_b   1.000
_cell.length_c   1.000
_cell.angle_alpha   90.00
_cell.angle_beta   90.00
_cell.angle_gamma   90.00
#
_symmetry.space_group_name_H-M   'P 1'
#
loop_
_entity.id
_entity.type
_entity.pdbx_description
1 polymer ?
#
loop_
_entity_poly.entity_id
_entity_poly.type
_entity_poly.pdbx_seq_one_letter_code
_entity_poly.pdbx_strand_id
1 'polypeptide(L)' 'MREEKLLTSLGAAIRKRRMALKVSQEAFADLIGMHRAYYSAIERGERNLTLGTLHRVAKGLGVRMAELMRDCNI' A
#
# COMPACT_ATOMS: atom_id res chain seq x y z
N MET A 1 -14.83 11.85 2.47
CA MET A 1 -14.59 10.41 2.70
C MET A 1 -14.07 10.21 4.11
N ARG A 2 -14.57 9.21 4.79
CA ARG A 2 -14.09 8.89 6.13
C ARG A 2 -12.67 8.33 6.08
N GLU A 3 -11.90 8.57 7.14
CA GLU A 3 -10.54 8.10 7.23
C GLU A 3 -10.43 6.58 7.07
N GLU A 4 -11.32 5.82 7.70
CA GLU A 4 -11.32 4.36 7.59
C GLU A 4 -11.54 3.89 6.16
N LYS A 5 -12.46 4.55 5.44
CA LYS A 5 -12.72 4.22 4.04
C LYS A 5 -11.53 4.57 3.16
N LEU A 6 -10.90 5.69 3.44
CA LEU A 6 -9.71 6.10 2.72
C LEU A 6 -8.60 5.05 2.88
N LEU A 7 -8.34 4.61 4.11
CA LEU A 7 -7.30 3.63 4.38
C LEU A 7 -7.63 2.27 3.76
N THR A 8 -8.89 1.86 3.81
CA THR A 8 -9.33 0.61 3.20
C THR A 8 -9.17 0.66 1.68
N SER A 9 -9.57 1.76 1.06
CA SER A 9 -9.43 1.94 -0.38
C SER A 9 -7.98 1.97 -0.82
N LEU A 10 -7.14 2.65 -0.04
CA LEU A 10 -5.71 2.72 -0.33
C LEU A 10 -5.06 1.36 -0.18
N GLY A 11 -5.39 0.64 0.89
CA GLY A 11 -4.87 -0.71 1.12
C GLY A 11 -5.25 -1.66 0.00
N ALA A 12 -6.49 -1.58 -0.48
CA ALA A 12 -6.95 -2.40 -1.60
C ALA A 12 -6.22 -2.05 -2.89
N ALA A 13 -5.96 -0.77 -3.13
CA ALA A 13 -5.22 -0.33 -4.31
C ALA A 13 -3.78 -0.84 -4.28
N ILE A 14 -3.14 -0.76 -3.11
CA ILE A 14 -1.78 -1.28 -2.91
C ILE A 14 -1.75 -2.78 -3.18
N ARG A 15 -2.69 -3.52 -2.61
CA ARG A 15 -2.77 -4.97 -2.79
C ARG A 15 -2.92 -5.33 -4.26
N LYS A 16 -3.79 -4.65 -4.97
CA LYS A 16 -4.05 -4.93 -6.38
C LYS A 16 -2.77 -4.75 -7.20
N ARG A 17 -2.03 -3.68 -6.94
CA ARG A 17 -0.78 -3.43 -7.64
C ARG A 17 0.29 -4.43 -7.28
N ARG A 18 0.37 -4.84 -6.00
CA ARG A 18 1.30 -5.88 -5.59
C ARG A 18 1.00 -7.21 -6.29
N MET A 19 -0.27 -7.58 -6.32
CA MET A 19 -0.68 -8.84 -6.97
C MET A 19 -0.39 -8.83 -8.47
N ALA A 20 -0.49 -7.67 -9.11
CA ALA A 20 -0.14 -7.53 -10.52
C ALA A 20 1.34 -7.80 -10.76
N LEU A 21 2.19 -7.55 -9.77
CA LEU A 21 3.62 -7.87 -9.84
C LEU A 21 3.90 -9.35 -9.56
N LYS A 22 2.90 -10.09 -9.11
CA LYS A 22 3.01 -11.52 -8.78
C LYS A 22 4.00 -11.79 -7.65
N VAL A 23 4.04 -10.89 -6.67
CA VAL A 23 4.86 -11.06 -5.47
C VAL A 23 3.98 -11.21 -4.25
N SER A 24 4.43 -12.03 -3.28
CA SER A 24 3.71 -12.24 -2.03
C SER A 24 3.82 -11.01 -1.13
N GLN A 25 2.97 -10.95 -0.10
CA GLN A 25 3.10 -9.90 0.92
C GLN A 25 4.45 -9.95 1.59
N GLU A 26 4.93 -11.16 1.92
CA GLU A 26 6.22 -11.33 2.58
C GLU A 26 7.37 -10.83 1.72
N ALA A 27 7.38 -11.23 0.45
CA ALA A 27 8.43 -10.80 -0.47
C ALA A 27 8.41 -9.30 -0.69
N PHE A 28 7.21 -8.73 -0.81
CA PHE A 28 7.09 -7.29 -1.01
C PHE A 28 7.52 -6.51 0.23
N ALA A 29 7.11 -6.97 1.41
CA ALA A 29 7.52 -6.34 2.67
C ALA A 29 9.04 -6.35 2.80
N ASP A 30 9.68 -7.48 2.49
CA ASP A 30 11.13 -7.58 2.50
C ASP A 30 11.76 -6.58 1.53
N LEU A 31 11.20 -6.47 0.34
CA LEU A 31 11.71 -5.56 -0.69
C LEU A 31 11.75 -4.12 -0.20
N ILE A 32 10.73 -3.69 0.52
CA ILE A 32 10.65 -2.30 0.98
C ILE A 32 11.15 -2.12 2.42
N GLY A 33 11.76 -3.17 2.99
CA GLY A 33 12.33 -3.10 4.34
C GLY A 33 11.29 -2.91 5.43
N MET A 34 10.14 -3.55 5.29
CA MET A 34 9.03 -3.40 6.20
C MET A 34 8.67 -4.75 6.83
N HIS A 35 8.27 -4.73 8.08
CA HIS A 35 7.81 -5.93 8.75
C HIS A 35 6.55 -6.46 8.08
N ARG A 36 6.49 -7.78 7.82
CA ARG A 36 5.36 -8.37 7.11
C ARG A 36 4.01 -8.09 7.77
N ALA A 37 3.95 -8.22 9.09
CA ALA A 37 2.69 -8.01 9.82
C ALA A 37 2.21 -6.57 9.68
N TYR A 38 3.13 -5.62 9.73
CA TYR A 38 2.81 -4.21 9.55
C TYR A 38 2.33 -3.95 8.11
N TYR A 39 3.05 -4.48 7.13
CA TYR A 39 2.67 -4.32 5.74
C TYR A 39 1.29 -4.95 5.46
N SER A 40 1.04 -6.15 5.99
CA SER A 40 -0.24 -6.82 5.83
C SER A 40 -1.39 -5.96 6.38
N ALA A 41 -1.17 -5.31 7.53
CA ALA A 41 -2.15 -4.42 8.12
C ALA A 41 -2.44 -3.20 7.23
N ILE A 42 -1.42 -2.72 6.50
CA ILE A 42 -1.60 -1.63 5.53
C ILE A 42 -2.59 -2.06 4.43
N GLU A 43 -2.42 -3.27 3.89
CA GLU A 43 -3.32 -3.76 2.84
C GLU A 43 -4.75 -3.94 3.35
N ARG A 44 -4.92 -4.23 4.63
CA ARG A 44 -6.25 -4.36 5.24
C ARG A 44 -6.88 -3.01 5.63
N GLY A 45 -6.12 -1.92 5.48
CA GLY A 45 -6.61 -0.60 5.84
C GLY A 45 -6.64 -0.34 7.34
N GLU A 46 -5.81 -1.07 8.10
CA GLU A 46 -5.80 -1.02 9.57
C GLU A 46 -4.70 -0.12 10.13
N ARG A 47 -3.92 0.52 9.28
CA ARG A 47 -2.82 1.39 9.71
C ARG A 47 -2.89 2.73 9.02
N ASN A 48 -2.73 3.80 9.81
CA ASN A 48 -2.51 5.12 9.27
C ASN A 48 -1.12 5.17 8.66
N LEU A 49 -1.01 5.80 7.50
CA LEU A 49 0.26 5.91 6.80
C LEU A 49 0.77 7.32 6.83
N THR A 50 2.06 7.48 7.14
CA THR A 50 2.73 8.74 6.90
C THR A 50 3.02 8.85 5.40
N LEU A 51 3.27 10.07 4.94
CA LEU A 51 3.67 10.27 3.55
C LEU A 51 4.94 9.50 3.22
N GLY A 52 5.88 9.42 4.18
CA GLY A 52 7.11 8.68 3.99
C GLY A 52 6.86 7.19 3.77
N THR A 53 5.97 6.61 4.57
CA THR A 53 5.62 5.19 4.42
C THR A 53 4.91 4.95 3.09
N LEU A 54 3.98 5.83 2.73
CA LEU A 54 3.28 5.72 1.45
C LEU A 54 4.25 5.82 0.28
N HIS A 55 5.21 6.74 0.36
CA HIS A 55 6.24 6.89 -0.67
C HIS A 55 7.06 5.61 -0.81
N ARG A 56 7.44 4.99 0.32
CA ARG A 56 8.21 3.74 0.31
C ARG A 56 7.43 2.63 -0.40
N VAL A 57 6.14 2.51 -0.11
CA VAL A 57 5.29 1.51 -0.74
C VAL A 57 5.18 1.77 -2.24
N ALA A 58 4.90 3.02 -2.63
CA ALA A 58 4.77 3.40 -4.03
C ALA A 58 6.06 3.11 -4.81
N LYS A 59 7.20 3.45 -4.21
CA LYS A 59 8.50 3.20 -4.83
C LYS A 59 8.72 1.71 -5.05
N GLY A 60 8.39 0.89 -4.06
CA GLY A 60 8.49 -0.56 -4.19
C GLY A 60 7.60 -1.12 -5.29
N LEU A 61 6.42 -0.54 -5.46
CA LEU A 61 5.49 -0.94 -6.53
C LEU A 61 5.90 -0.41 -7.91
N GLY A 62 6.85 0.53 -7.95
CA GLY A 62 7.25 1.15 -9.21
C GLY A 62 6.25 2.16 -9.73
N VAL A 63 5.45 2.76 -8.86
CA VAL A 63 4.44 3.74 -9.23
C VAL A 63 4.62 5.03 -8.46
N ARG A 64 3.97 6.08 -8.92
CA ARG A 64 3.94 7.35 -8.20
C ARG A 64 2.84 7.32 -7.15
N MET A 65 3.02 8.08 -6.06
CA MET A 65 1.97 8.21 -5.06
C MET A 65 0.66 8.71 -5.68
N ALA A 66 0.76 9.60 -6.67
CA ALA A 66 -0.42 10.11 -7.38
C ALA A 66 -1.21 8.98 -8.05
N GLU A 67 -0.52 7.96 -8.55
CA GLU A 67 -1.20 6.82 -9.17
C GLU A 67 -1.98 6.02 -8.14
N LEU A 68 -1.40 5.81 -6.96
CA LEU A 68 -2.12 5.13 -5.88
C LEU A 68 -3.34 5.92 -5.43
N MET A 69 -3.21 7.25 -5.34
CA MET A 69 -4.32 8.11 -4.98
C MET A 69 -5.43 8.02 -6.03
N ARG A 70 -5.07 8.00 -7.29
CA ARG A 70 -6.02 7.83 -8.39
C ARG A 70 -6.71 6.48 -8.33
N ASP A 71 -5.94 5.42 -8.02
CA ASP A 71 -6.48 4.07 -7.91
C ASP A 71 -7.55 3.97 -6.83
N CYS A 72 -7.38 4.68 -5.74
CA CYS A 72 -8.39 4.66 -4.67
C CYS A 72 -9.45 5.75 -4.83
N ASN A 73 -9.48 6.38 -5.99
CA ASN A 73 -10.57 7.26 -6.39
C ASN A 73 -10.69 8.53 -5.54
N ILE A 74 -9.57 9.12 -5.22
CA ILE A 74 -9.49 10.34 -4.44
C ILE A 74 -9.17 11.53 -5.33
#